data_62990a37d32c307048b57b5efb74d6eb
#
_entry.id   62990a37d32c307048b57b5efb74d6eb
#
_cell.length_a   1.000
_cell.length_b   1.000
_cell.length_c   1.000
_cell.angle_alpha   90.00
_cell.angle_beta   90.00
_cell.angle_gamma   90.00
#
_symmetry.space_group_name_H-M   'P 1'
#
loop_
_entity.id
_entity.type
_entity.pdbx_description
1 polymer ?
#
loop_
_entity_poly.entity_id
_entity_poly.type
_entity_poly.pdbx_seq_one_letter_code
_entity_poly.pdbx_strand_id
1 'polypeptide(L)' 'MNDLYLPKELYPYGAILNAKNAFQQIGHITMEQTEEIWICHFRMCNNYPLDITMMEFENYIIDYINSEKIYANT' A
#
# COMPACT_ATOMS: atom_id res chain seq x y z
N MET A 1 14.12 -3.23 7.77
CA MET A 1 13.30 -2.02 7.80
C MET A 1 11.86 -2.35 7.46
N ASN A 2 10.96 -1.66 8.10
CA ASN A 2 9.53 -1.96 7.95
C ASN A 2 8.74 -0.78 7.40
N ASP A 3 9.39 0.04 6.61
CA ASP A 3 8.76 1.20 5.97
C ASP A 3 8.77 1.05 4.46
N LEU A 4 7.66 1.45 3.84
CA LEU A 4 7.53 1.45 2.39
C LEU A 4 7.30 2.89 1.94
N TYR A 5 8.10 3.36 1.00
CA TYR A 5 8.06 4.72 0.50
C TYR A 5 7.43 4.74 -0.89
N LEU A 6 6.33 5.46 -1.03
CA LEU A 6 5.54 5.49 -2.26
C LEU A 6 5.41 6.92 -2.77
N PRO A 7 5.94 7.24 -3.96
CA PRO A 7 5.79 8.59 -4.52
C PRO A 7 4.32 8.95 -4.73
N LYS A 8 3.92 10.11 -4.27
CA LYS A 8 2.54 10.58 -4.42
C LYS A 8 2.12 10.71 -5.87
N GLU A 9 3.07 11.01 -6.73
CA GLU A 9 2.86 11.15 -8.15
C GLU A 9 2.32 9.89 -8.80
N LEU A 10 2.73 8.72 -8.29
CA LEU A 10 2.38 7.42 -8.85
C LEU A 10 1.32 6.68 -8.04
N TYR A 11 1.15 7.02 -6.77
CA TYR A 11 0.30 6.26 -5.86
C TYR A 11 -0.75 7.18 -5.24
N PRO A 12 -1.99 7.17 -5.73
CA PRO A 12 -3.06 7.97 -5.15
C PRO A 12 -3.38 7.52 -3.72
N TYR A 13 -3.74 8.46 -2.88
CA TYR A 13 -4.07 8.18 -1.48
C TYR A 13 -5.15 7.10 -1.35
N GLY A 14 -6.21 7.20 -2.15
CA GLY A 14 -7.31 6.24 -2.09
C GLY A 14 -6.90 4.81 -2.37
N ALA A 15 -5.94 4.62 -3.29
CA ALA A 15 -5.42 3.28 -3.60
C ALA A 15 -4.67 2.70 -2.41
N ILE A 16 -3.85 3.51 -1.74
CA ILE A 16 -3.12 3.06 -0.57
C ILE A 16 -4.07 2.75 0.58
N LEU A 17 -5.07 3.59 0.77
CA LEU A 17 -6.07 3.38 1.82
C LEU A 17 -6.85 2.09 1.58
N ASN A 18 -7.17 1.79 0.34
CA ASN A 18 -7.85 0.55 -0.02
C ASN A 18 -6.99 -0.67 0.32
N ALA A 19 -5.70 -0.62 0.00
CA ALA A 19 -4.77 -1.69 0.34
C ALA A 19 -4.61 -1.84 1.85
N LYS A 20 -4.53 -0.72 2.56
CA LYS A 20 -4.41 -0.73 4.01
C LYS A 20 -5.60 -1.46 4.64
N ASN A 21 -6.80 -1.19 4.16
CA ASN A 21 -7.98 -1.86 4.67
C ASN A 21 -7.98 -3.35 4.34
N ALA A 22 -7.50 -3.72 3.16
CA ALA A 22 -7.45 -5.13 2.75
C ALA A 22 -6.45 -5.93 3.58
N PHE A 23 -5.40 -5.29 4.07
CA PHE A 23 -4.32 -5.97 4.80
C PHE A 23 -4.43 -5.85 6.32
N GLN A 24 -5.51 -5.26 6.83
CA GLN A 24 -5.60 -4.95 8.26
C GLN A 24 -5.57 -6.16 9.17
N GLN A 25 -5.90 -7.34 8.67
CA GLN A 25 -5.91 -8.56 9.49
C GLN A 25 -4.54 -9.22 9.59
N ILE A 26 -3.63 -8.90 8.68
CA ILE A 26 -2.29 -9.50 8.71
C ILE A 26 -1.23 -8.54 9.22
N GLY A 27 -1.56 -7.26 9.33
CA GLY A 27 -0.62 -6.30 9.85
C GLY A 27 -1.29 -4.98 10.16
N HIS A 28 -0.65 -4.24 11.05
CA HIS A 28 -1.07 -2.90 11.37
C HIS A 28 -0.23 -1.93 10.56
N ILE A 29 -0.87 -1.17 9.69
CA ILE A 29 -0.19 -0.27 8.77
C ILE A 29 -0.59 1.15 9.10
N THR A 30 0.39 1.99 9.42
CA THR A 30 0.17 3.40 9.65
C THR A 30 0.82 4.21 8.53
N MET A 31 0.30 5.40 8.28
CA MET A 31 0.79 6.24 7.19
C MET A 31 1.27 7.59 7.69
N GLU A 32 2.38 8.01 7.14
CA GLU A 32 2.87 9.36 7.26
C GLU A 32 3.07 9.92 5.85
N GLN A 33 3.35 11.20 5.75
CA GLN A 33 3.60 11.80 4.45
C GLN A 33 4.59 12.94 4.54
N THR A 34 5.32 13.12 3.45
CA THR A 34 6.02 14.36 3.16
C THR A 34 5.27 15.04 2.01
N GLU A 35 5.83 16.11 1.46
CA GLU A 35 5.19 16.77 0.32
C GLU A 35 5.07 15.85 -0.89
N GLU A 36 6.01 14.92 -1.06
CA GLU A 36 6.10 14.13 -2.28
C GLU A 36 5.93 12.64 -2.09
N ILE A 37 5.94 12.16 -0.85
CA ILE A 37 6.00 10.72 -0.57
C ILE A 37 5.01 10.32 0.51
N TRP A 38 4.33 9.19 0.29
CA TRP A 38 3.60 8.48 1.32
C TRP A 38 4.58 7.52 1.99
N ILE A 39 4.54 7.44 3.31
CA ILE A 39 5.37 6.51 4.07
C ILE A 39 4.45 5.55 4.82
N CYS A 40 4.53 4.27 4.46
CA CYS A 40 3.73 3.24 5.12
C CYS A 40 4.61 2.48 6.10
N HIS A 41 4.22 2.49 7.37
CA HIS A 41 4.91 1.77 8.44
C HIS A 41 4.16 0.48 8.72
N PHE A 42 4.87 -0.64 8.67
CA PHE A 42 4.26 -1.95 8.86
C PHE A 42 4.61 -2.54 10.21
N ARG A 43 3.60 -3.03 10.90
CA ARG A 43 3.74 -3.79 12.13
C ARG A 43 2.98 -5.10 11.94
N MET A 44 3.72 -6.18 11.76
CA MET A 44 3.10 -7.45 11.41
C MET A 44 2.41 -8.11 12.58
N CYS A 45 1.31 -8.79 12.30
CA CYS A 45 0.60 -9.62 13.24
C CYS A 45 1.12 -11.04 13.12
N ASN A 46 1.26 -11.73 14.26
CA ASN A 46 1.70 -13.12 14.27
C ASN A 46 3.05 -13.30 13.57
N ASN A 47 3.17 -14.32 12.74
CA ASN A 47 4.42 -14.66 12.06
C ASN A 47 4.43 -14.40 10.57
N TYR A 48 3.63 -13.44 10.12
CA TYR A 48 3.64 -13.08 8.70
C TYR A 48 4.97 -12.46 8.32
N PRO A 49 5.58 -12.89 7.21
CA PRO A 49 6.88 -12.33 6.79
C PRO A 49 6.72 -10.91 6.27
N LEU A 50 7.53 -10.02 6.82
CA LEU A 50 7.41 -8.59 6.54
C LEU A 50 7.74 -8.25 5.09
N ASP A 51 8.86 -8.75 4.58
CA ASP A 51 9.33 -8.40 3.25
C ASP A 51 8.35 -8.84 2.16
N ILE A 52 7.82 -10.05 2.28
CA ILE A 52 6.84 -10.57 1.34
C ILE A 52 5.56 -9.76 1.44
N THR A 53 5.13 -9.44 2.64
CA THR A 53 3.90 -8.67 2.85
C THR A 53 4.02 -7.27 2.24
N MET A 54 5.15 -6.61 2.38
CA MET A 54 5.37 -5.30 1.80
C MET A 54 5.31 -5.36 0.27
N MET A 55 5.90 -6.41 -0.32
CA MET A 55 5.85 -6.61 -1.76
C MET A 55 4.41 -6.86 -2.23
N GLU A 56 3.67 -7.70 -1.53
CA GLU A 56 2.28 -7.98 -1.87
C GLU A 56 1.39 -6.76 -1.70
N PHE A 57 1.67 -5.96 -0.69
CA PHE A 57 0.94 -4.71 -0.46
C PHE A 57 1.12 -3.76 -1.64
N GLU A 58 2.34 -3.58 -2.09
CA GLU A 58 2.63 -2.73 -3.23
C GLU A 58 1.97 -3.27 -4.49
N ASN A 59 2.06 -4.57 -4.72
CA ASN A 59 1.40 -5.20 -5.87
C ASN A 59 -0.11 -5.02 -5.84
N TYR A 60 -0.70 -5.11 -4.66
CA TYR A 60 -2.12 -4.88 -4.48
C TYR A 60 -2.52 -3.47 -4.92
N ILE A 61 -1.72 -2.48 -4.51
CA ILE A 61 -1.98 -1.09 -4.89
C ILE A 61 -1.89 -0.92 -6.40
N ILE A 62 -0.86 -1.49 -7.02
CA ILE A 62 -0.66 -1.39 -8.46
C ILE A 62 -1.81 -2.04 -9.22
N ASP A 63 -2.25 -3.20 -8.78
CA ASP A 63 -3.38 -3.89 -9.39
C ASP A 63 -4.65 -3.06 -9.28
N TYR A 64 -4.88 -2.45 -8.13
CA TYR A 64 -6.04 -1.60 -7.92
C TYR A 64 -6.02 -0.40 -8.87
N ILE A 65 -4.87 0.26 -9.00
CA ILE A 65 -4.72 1.40 -9.90
C ILE A 65 -4.97 0.97 -11.34
N ASN A 66 -4.42 -0.16 -11.75
CA ASN A 66 -4.58 -0.66 -13.11
C ASN A 66 -6.03 -1.05 -13.40
N SER A 67 -6.72 -1.62 -12.44
CA SER A 67 -8.13 -1.96 -12.60
C SER A 67 -8.98 -0.72 -12.80
N GLU A 68 -8.70 0.35 -12.07
CA GLU A 68 -9.41 1.61 -12.23
C GLU A 68 -9.16 2.23 -13.61
N LYS A 69 -7.93 2.14 -14.09
CA LYS A 69 -7.60 2.63 -15.42
C LYS A 69 -8.34 1.88 -16.51
N ILE A 70 -8.47 0.57 -16.35
CA ILE A 70 -9.21 -0.25 -17.31
C ILE A 70 -10.67 0.18 -17.35
N TYR A 71 -11.28 0.39 -16.21
CA TYR A 71 -12.66 0.86 -16.13
C TYR A 71 -12.83 2.25 -16.72
N ALA A 72 -11.85 3.11 -16.48
CA ALA A 72 -11.90 4.48 -16.99
C ALA A 72 -11.83 4.54 -18.52
N ASN A 73 -11.24 3.52 -19.14
CA ASN A 73 -11.05 3.47 -20.60
C ASN A 73 -12.19 2.74 -21.32
N THR A 74 -13.12 2.20 -20.60
CA THR A 74 -14.29 1.55 -21.20
C THR A 74 -15.52 2.40 -21.06
#